data_fe89671b23afdb0e5f4a72013daa1a22
#
_entry.id   fe89671b23afdb0e5f4a72013daa1a22
#
_cell.length_a   1.000
_cell.length_b   1.000
_cell.length_c   1.000
_cell.angle_alpha   90.00
_cell.angle_beta   90.00
_cell.angle_gamma   90.00
#
_symmetry.space_group_name_H-M   'P 1'
#
loop_
_entity.id
_entity.type
_entity.pdbx_description
1 polymer ?
#
loop_
_entity_poly.entity_id
_entity_poly.type
_entity_poly.pdbx_seq_one_letter_code
_entity_poly.pdbx_strand_id
1 'polypeptide(L)'
;MRKLHKVALAAVAVEAAAASVWAYVKWVRPWQMTWGATPEEVSREYPYDDAFEHPEWNATRAVTVAARPEQIWPFLIQIGWGRAGWYGYDSVDNGGRPSTWEVLPEHQWLEVGKDFPMSPFTAVYCGDFEELRWMLWRTGGDAGTWLWYLDPIDDTHTRLITRMRDHYKWTNPLILPQQILTELGDLPFMRKCLLGVKARAERLARVEAQQAAAGG
;
A
#
# COMPACT_ATOMS: atom_id res chain seq x y z
N MET A 1 -4.66 -19.96 49.24
CA MET A 1 -5.04 -20.59 47.97
C MET A 1 -5.46 -19.57 46.88
N ARG A 2 -6.44 -18.69 47.09
CA ARG A 2 -6.90 -17.70 46.05
C ARG A 2 -5.82 -16.78 45.52
N LYS A 3 -4.81 -16.34 46.31
CA LYS A 3 -3.71 -15.46 45.83
C LYS A 3 -2.73 -16.22 44.94
N LEU A 4 -2.38 -17.46 45.25
CA LEU A 4 -1.51 -18.30 44.42
C LEU A 4 -2.13 -18.61 43.05
N HIS A 5 -3.43 -18.89 42.98
CA HIS A 5 -4.14 -19.09 41.73
C HIS A 5 -4.15 -17.82 40.85
N LYS A 6 -4.30 -16.63 41.44
CA LYS A 6 -4.24 -15.36 40.70
C LYS A 6 -2.85 -15.09 40.15
N VAL A 7 -1.81 -15.38 40.93
CA VAL A 7 -0.40 -15.23 40.44
C VAL A 7 -0.11 -16.21 39.34
N ALA A 8 -0.51 -17.47 39.47
CA ALA A 8 -0.33 -18.48 38.42
C ALA A 8 -1.08 -18.09 37.10
N LEU A 9 -2.34 -17.62 37.23
CA LEU A 9 -3.10 -17.14 36.07
C LEU A 9 -2.45 -15.91 35.41
N ALA A 10 -1.92 -14.97 36.21
CA ALA A 10 -1.20 -13.81 35.66
C ALA A 10 0.10 -14.22 34.93
N ALA A 11 0.85 -15.17 35.50
CA ALA A 11 2.05 -15.71 34.84
C ALA A 11 1.72 -16.36 33.50
N VAL A 12 0.71 -17.23 33.44
CA VAL A 12 0.24 -17.87 32.20
C VAL A 12 -0.23 -16.83 31.17
N ALA A 13 -0.93 -15.79 31.60
CA ALA A 13 -1.37 -14.71 30.72
C ALA A 13 -0.18 -13.92 30.11
N VAL A 14 0.86 -13.64 30.90
CA VAL A 14 2.08 -12.98 30.45
C VAL A 14 2.84 -13.86 29.46
N GLU A 15 2.99 -15.16 29.74
CA GLU A 15 3.64 -16.11 28.83
C GLU A 15 2.87 -16.24 27.50
N ALA A 16 1.55 -16.33 27.55
CA ALA A 16 0.70 -16.39 26.36
C ALA A 16 0.81 -15.10 25.51
N ALA A 17 0.83 -13.93 26.17
CA ALA A 17 1.04 -12.65 25.49
C ALA A 17 2.42 -12.57 24.83
N ALA A 18 3.48 -12.97 25.54
CA ALA A 18 4.84 -13.01 24.98
C ALA A 18 4.95 -13.98 23.80
N ALA A 19 4.36 -15.17 23.90
CA ALA A 19 4.32 -16.14 22.80
C ALA A 19 3.56 -15.59 21.58
N SER A 20 2.44 -14.88 21.81
CA SER A 20 1.65 -14.26 20.74
C SER A 20 2.43 -13.15 20.02
N VAL A 21 3.12 -12.28 20.76
CA VAL A 21 3.99 -11.24 20.20
C VAL A 21 5.14 -11.88 19.41
N TRP A 22 5.76 -12.92 19.94
CA TRP A 22 6.83 -13.64 19.26
C TRP A 22 6.33 -14.27 17.95
N ALA A 23 5.17 -14.95 17.98
CA ALA A 23 4.57 -15.56 16.80
C ALA A 23 4.22 -14.51 15.74
N TYR A 24 3.67 -13.36 16.16
CA TYR A 24 3.41 -12.24 15.28
C TYR A 24 4.68 -11.74 14.58
N VAL A 25 5.72 -11.43 15.35
CA VAL A 25 6.98 -10.89 14.81
C VAL A 25 7.68 -11.92 13.91
N LYS A 26 7.62 -13.20 14.26
CA LYS A 26 8.33 -14.27 13.54
C LYS A 26 7.66 -14.69 12.24
N TRP A 27 6.32 -14.72 12.19
CA TRP A 27 5.58 -15.30 11.06
C TRP A 27 4.59 -14.33 10.40
N VAL A 28 3.80 -13.63 11.20
CA VAL A 28 2.73 -12.78 10.66
C VAL A 28 3.29 -11.52 10.03
N ARG A 29 4.16 -10.82 10.76
CA ARG A 29 4.76 -9.56 10.30
C ARG A 29 5.56 -9.71 9.00
N PRO A 30 6.47 -10.68 8.83
CA PRO A 30 7.17 -10.87 7.57
C PRO A 30 6.22 -11.14 6.39
N TRP A 31 5.20 -11.97 6.61
CA TRP A 31 4.20 -12.25 5.59
C TRP A 31 3.39 -11.00 5.20
N GLN A 32 2.93 -10.22 6.17
CA GLN A 32 2.16 -9.00 5.86
C GLN A 32 3.01 -7.90 5.20
N MET A 33 4.30 -7.84 5.52
CA MET A 33 5.22 -6.88 4.90
C MET A 33 5.57 -7.24 3.45
N THR A 34 5.42 -8.51 3.05
CA THR A 34 5.80 -8.99 1.72
C THR A 34 4.64 -9.62 0.95
N TRP A 35 3.39 -9.32 1.35
CA TRP A 35 2.23 -9.94 0.76
C TRP A 35 2.20 -9.81 -0.77
N GLY A 36 2.16 -10.95 -1.47
CA GLY A 36 2.07 -11.04 -2.93
C GLY A 36 3.37 -10.72 -3.68
N ALA A 37 4.40 -10.21 -3.01
CA ALA A 37 5.71 -9.98 -3.62
C ALA A 37 6.56 -11.26 -3.63
N THR A 38 7.41 -11.40 -4.66
CA THR A 38 8.43 -12.46 -4.70
C THR A 38 9.66 -12.10 -3.89
N PRO A 39 10.51 -13.07 -3.48
CA PRO A 39 11.77 -12.78 -2.80
C PRO A 39 12.67 -11.82 -3.59
N GLU A 40 12.68 -11.93 -4.92
CA GLU A 40 13.46 -11.09 -5.82
C GLU A 40 12.91 -9.63 -5.80
N GLU A 41 11.60 -9.46 -5.82
CA GLU A 41 10.95 -8.14 -5.70
C GLU A 41 11.21 -7.50 -4.33
N VAL A 42 11.27 -8.29 -3.27
CA VAL A 42 11.57 -7.79 -1.92
C VAL A 42 13.03 -7.33 -1.79
N SER A 43 13.98 -8.08 -2.41
CA SER A 43 15.42 -7.80 -2.32
C SER A 43 15.94 -6.82 -3.36
N ARG A 44 15.18 -6.56 -4.45
CA ARG A 44 15.55 -5.64 -5.52
C ARG A 44 15.64 -4.20 -5.00
N GLU A 45 16.58 -3.43 -5.51
CA GLU A 45 16.66 -1.98 -5.31
C GLU A 45 15.63 -1.26 -6.18
N TYR A 46 14.96 -0.28 -5.59
CA TYR A 46 13.99 0.57 -6.26
C TYR A 46 14.41 2.04 -6.15
N PRO A 47 13.86 2.94 -6.99
CA PRO A 47 14.07 4.37 -6.86
C PRO A 47 13.84 4.85 -5.44
N TYR A 48 14.80 5.63 -4.90
CA TYR A 48 14.78 6.20 -3.55
C TYR A 48 14.86 5.22 -2.38
N ASP A 49 15.32 3.99 -2.60
CA ASP A 49 15.61 3.07 -1.50
C ASP A 49 16.78 3.55 -0.62
N ASP A 50 17.68 4.34 -1.18
CA ASP A 50 18.79 4.99 -0.49
C ASP A 50 18.38 6.17 0.40
N ALA A 51 17.15 6.68 0.27
CA ALA A 51 16.65 7.75 1.15
C ALA A 51 16.60 7.35 2.62
N PHE A 52 16.51 6.03 2.90
CA PHE A 52 16.51 5.48 4.26
C PHE A 52 17.37 4.21 4.29
N GLU A 53 18.56 4.27 4.90
CA GLU A 53 19.44 3.10 5.02
C GLU A 53 18.84 1.97 5.87
N HIS A 54 18.18 2.33 6.99
CA HIS A 54 17.63 1.37 7.95
C HIS A 54 16.21 1.76 8.37
N PRO A 55 15.19 1.60 7.49
CA PRO A 55 13.82 1.93 7.84
C PRO A 55 13.25 0.92 8.83
N GLU A 56 12.56 1.38 9.86
CA GLU A 56 11.82 0.52 10.80
C GLU A 56 10.60 -0.14 10.16
N TRP A 57 9.99 0.56 9.20
CA TRP A 57 8.97 0.02 8.32
C TRP A 57 9.55 -0.18 6.92
N ASN A 58 9.47 -1.39 6.42
CA ASN A 58 9.87 -1.72 5.05
C ASN A 58 8.90 -2.78 4.52
N ALA A 59 7.90 -2.35 3.77
CA ALA A 59 6.89 -3.23 3.21
C ALA A 59 6.92 -3.19 1.69
N THR A 60 7.10 -4.36 1.06
CA THR A 60 7.02 -4.54 -0.40
C THR A 60 5.89 -5.50 -0.72
N ARG A 61 4.87 -5.03 -1.42
CA ARG A 61 3.68 -5.83 -1.77
C ARG A 61 3.42 -5.75 -3.25
N ALA A 62 2.86 -6.81 -3.83
CA ALA A 62 2.65 -6.84 -5.26
C ALA A 62 1.44 -7.68 -5.68
N VAL A 63 0.92 -7.37 -6.87
CA VAL A 63 -0.09 -8.17 -7.56
C VAL A 63 0.21 -8.21 -9.05
N THR A 64 -0.09 -9.32 -9.71
CA THR A 64 -0.09 -9.38 -11.17
C THR A 64 -1.41 -8.85 -11.69
N VAL A 65 -1.34 -7.93 -12.64
CA VAL A 65 -2.48 -7.30 -13.32
C VAL A 65 -2.46 -7.71 -14.78
N ALA A 66 -3.56 -8.27 -15.29
CA ALA A 66 -3.72 -8.61 -16.70
C ALA A 66 -4.09 -7.33 -17.50
N ALA A 67 -3.16 -6.40 -17.54
CA ALA A 67 -3.25 -5.12 -18.23
C ALA A 67 -1.84 -4.56 -18.44
N ARG A 68 -1.69 -3.69 -19.44
CA ARG A 68 -0.45 -2.95 -19.72
C ARG A 68 -0.31 -1.75 -18.78
N PRO A 69 0.89 -1.18 -18.62
CA PRO A 69 1.11 0.01 -17.80
C PRO A 69 0.16 1.17 -18.14
N GLU A 70 -0.15 1.40 -19.42
CA GLU A 70 -1.04 2.46 -19.90
C GLU A 70 -2.48 2.32 -19.37
N GLN A 71 -2.89 1.10 -19.03
CA GLN A 71 -4.22 0.80 -18.49
C GLN A 71 -4.25 0.81 -16.94
N ILE A 72 -3.08 0.72 -16.31
CA ILE A 72 -2.94 0.76 -14.84
C ILE A 72 -2.69 2.19 -14.34
N TRP A 73 -1.78 2.90 -15.00
CA TRP A 73 -1.30 4.22 -14.63
C TRP A 73 -2.41 5.25 -14.36
N PRO A 74 -3.45 5.37 -15.20
CA PRO A 74 -4.54 6.29 -14.96
C PRO A 74 -5.21 6.11 -13.61
N PHE A 75 -5.34 4.86 -13.15
CA PHE A 75 -5.94 4.57 -11.86
C PHE A 75 -5.01 4.85 -10.68
N LEU A 76 -3.69 4.83 -10.87
CA LEU A 76 -2.73 5.19 -9.83
C LEU A 76 -2.70 6.70 -9.58
N ILE A 77 -2.62 7.51 -10.65
CA ILE A 77 -2.45 8.96 -10.52
C ILE A 77 -3.72 9.69 -10.07
N GLN A 78 -4.88 9.04 -10.09
CA GLN A 78 -6.15 9.61 -9.62
C GLN A 78 -6.55 9.19 -8.21
N ILE A 79 -5.83 8.25 -7.56
CA ILE A 79 -6.11 7.79 -6.19
C ILE A 79 -6.17 8.96 -5.21
N GLY A 80 -7.01 8.85 -4.19
CA GLY A 80 -7.04 9.75 -3.05
C GLY A 80 -8.44 10.09 -2.56
N TRP A 81 -8.49 10.53 -1.31
CA TRP A 81 -9.71 11.02 -0.67
C TRP A 81 -10.30 12.20 -1.45
N GLY A 82 -11.60 12.14 -1.72
CA GLY A 82 -12.29 13.21 -2.46
C GLY A 82 -11.93 13.29 -3.95
N ARG A 83 -11.12 12.36 -4.45
CA ARG A 83 -10.77 12.13 -5.85
C ARG A 83 -11.45 10.85 -6.34
N ALA A 84 -10.70 9.93 -6.94
CA ALA A 84 -11.21 8.63 -7.39
C ALA A 84 -11.55 7.65 -6.24
N GLY A 85 -11.19 7.98 -5.01
CA GLY A 85 -11.20 7.08 -3.86
C GLY A 85 -9.94 6.24 -3.78
N TRP A 86 -9.88 5.35 -2.77
CA TRP A 86 -8.74 4.47 -2.51
C TRP A 86 -8.91 3.08 -3.11
N TYR A 87 -10.05 2.81 -3.76
CA TYR A 87 -10.43 1.50 -4.30
C TYR A 87 -10.46 0.39 -3.24
N GLY A 88 -10.58 0.79 -1.99
CA GLY A 88 -10.46 -0.03 -0.80
C GLY A 88 -11.79 -0.29 -0.10
N TYR A 89 -11.87 0.14 1.15
CA TYR A 89 -13.06 0.08 1.99
C TYR A 89 -13.71 1.45 2.06
N ASP A 90 -14.49 1.81 1.05
CA ASP A 90 -15.07 3.15 0.87
C ASP A 90 -15.77 3.73 2.11
N SER A 91 -16.34 2.87 2.96
CA SER A 91 -16.96 3.28 4.23
C SER A 91 -15.96 3.84 5.26
N VAL A 92 -14.68 3.48 5.12
CA VAL A 92 -13.61 3.86 6.05
C VAL A 92 -12.64 4.83 5.40
N ASP A 93 -12.15 4.47 4.19
CA ASP A 93 -11.06 5.17 3.52
C ASP A 93 -11.53 6.26 2.54
N ASN A 94 -12.85 6.37 2.27
CA ASN A 94 -13.42 7.38 1.37
C ASN A 94 -14.71 8.05 1.92
N GLY A 95 -14.94 7.97 3.23
CA GLY A 95 -16.10 8.60 3.88
C GLY A 95 -17.45 8.08 3.40
N GLY A 96 -17.53 6.82 3.00
CA GLY A 96 -18.74 6.18 2.47
C GLY A 96 -19.05 6.51 1.01
N ARG A 97 -18.22 7.30 0.33
CA ARG A 97 -18.38 7.60 -1.09
C ARG A 97 -17.81 6.45 -1.91
N PRO A 98 -18.56 5.89 -2.88
CA PRO A 98 -18.02 4.84 -3.74
C PRO A 98 -16.79 5.31 -4.52
N SER A 99 -15.73 4.51 -4.52
CA SER A 99 -14.58 4.74 -5.41
C SER A 99 -14.99 4.54 -6.86
N THR A 100 -14.57 5.43 -7.77
CA THR A 100 -14.92 5.38 -9.19
C THR A 100 -14.38 4.14 -9.90
N TRP A 101 -15.08 3.73 -10.95
CA TRP A 101 -14.64 2.71 -11.91
C TRP A 101 -14.08 3.32 -13.19
N GLU A 102 -14.20 4.62 -13.36
CA GLU A 102 -13.84 5.32 -14.59
C GLU A 102 -12.54 6.10 -14.40
N VAL A 103 -11.86 6.34 -15.51
CA VAL A 103 -10.73 7.28 -15.56
C VAL A 103 -11.31 8.69 -15.55
N LEU A 104 -10.89 9.50 -14.58
CA LEU A 104 -11.34 10.87 -14.38
C LEU A 104 -10.39 11.84 -15.08
N PRO A 105 -10.78 12.52 -16.18
CA PRO A 105 -9.89 13.39 -16.95
C PRO A 105 -9.25 14.50 -16.11
N GLU A 106 -9.99 15.05 -15.14
CA GLU A 106 -9.53 16.10 -14.24
C GLU A 106 -8.39 15.68 -13.29
N HIS A 107 -8.15 14.39 -13.19
CA HIS A 107 -7.09 13.83 -12.35
C HIS A 107 -5.95 13.18 -13.16
N GLN A 108 -5.99 13.28 -14.50
CA GLN A 108 -5.00 12.65 -15.37
C GLN A 108 -3.77 13.53 -15.62
N TRP A 109 -3.29 14.22 -14.61
CA TRP A 109 -2.04 14.97 -14.65
C TRP A 109 -1.23 14.70 -13.40
N LEU A 110 0.08 14.71 -13.53
CA LEU A 110 1.03 14.47 -12.44
C LEU A 110 2.16 15.48 -12.54
N GLU A 111 2.55 16.02 -11.38
CA GLU A 111 3.72 16.88 -11.23
C GLU A 111 4.34 16.64 -9.85
N VAL A 112 5.63 16.93 -9.72
CA VAL A 112 6.31 16.90 -8.43
C VAL A 112 5.70 17.97 -7.51
N GLY A 113 5.42 17.59 -6.27
CA GLY A 113 4.74 18.45 -5.30
C GLY A 113 3.21 18.33 -5.31
N LYS A 114 2.60 17.61 -6.27
CA LYS A 114 1.15 17.39 -6.28
C LYS A 114 0.71 16.58 -5.07
N ASP A 115 -0.32 17.07 -4.37
CA ASP A 115 -0.89 16.39 -3.23
C ASP A 115 -1.82 15.23 -3.62
N PHE A 116 -1.71 14.16 -2.86
CA PHE A 116 -2.62 13.02 -2.84
C PHE A 116 -3.28 12.96 -1.47
N PRO A 117 -4.53 13.43 -1.33
CA PRO A 117 -5.23 13.39 -0.05
C PRO A 117 -5.43 11.95 0.43
N MET A 118 -4.95 11.64 1.62
CA MET A 118 -5.15 10.35 2.29
C MET A 118 -6.44 10.32 3.10
N SER A 119 -6.80 11.48 3.64
CA SER A 119 -7.99 11.71 4.45
C SER A 119 -8.37 13.20 4.36
N PRO A 120 -9.44 13.65 5.02
CA PRO A 120 -9.76 15.07 5.11
C PRO A 120 -8.66 15.93 5.77
N PHE A 121 -7.71 15.31 6.47
CA PHE A 121 -6.74 15.99 7.32
C PHE A 121 -5.29 15.73 6.95
N THR A 122 -5.03 14.74 6.09
CA THR A 122 -3.68 14.29 5.76
C THR A 122 -3.54 14.08 4.26
N ALA A 123 -2.37 14.38 3.73
CA ALA A 123 -1.98 14.11 2.36
C ALA A 123 -0.55 13.61 2.31
N VAL A 124 -0.23 12.86 1.27
CA VAL A 124 1.12 12.64 0.77
C VAL A 124 1.31 13.48 -0.48
N TYR A 125 2.52 13.75 -0.90
CA TYR A 125 2.80 14.49 -2.13
C TYR A 125 3.67 13.67 -3.08
N CYS A 126 3.53 13.94 -4.38
CA CYS A 126 4.40 13.37 -5.39
C CYS A 126 5.82 13.90 -5.19
N GLY A 127 6.74 13.03 -4.83
CA GLY A 127 8.15 13.40 -4.65
C GLY A 127 8.92 13.34 -5.96
N ASP A 128 8.60 12.34 -6.80
CA ASP A 128 9.19 12.13 -8.13
C ASP A 128 8.40 11.06 -8.89
N PHE A 129 8.61 10.94 -10.21
CA PHE A 129 7.97 9.90 -11.02
C PHE A 129 8.67 9.69 -12.37
N GLU A 130 8.51 8.51 -12.93
CA GLU A 130 8.74 8.18 -14.32
C GLU A 130 7.43 7.64 -14.89
N GLU A 131 6.85 8.36 -15.84
CA GLU A 131 5.52 8.05 -16.37
C GLU A 131 5.43 6.61 -16.88
N LEU A 132 4.30 5.94 -16.60
CA LEU A 132 4.02 4.55 -16.92
C LEU A 132 4.95 3.52 -16.26
N ARG A 133 5.85 3.97 -15.39
CA ARG A 133 6.81 3.09 -14.75
C ARG A 133 6.76 3.15 -13.23
N TRP A 134 6.88 4.33 -12.62
CA TRP A 134 6.81 4.47 -11.18
C TRP A 134 6.43 5.88 -10.73
N MET A 135 5.86 5.95 -9.54
CA MET A 135 5.52 7.18 -8.85
C MET A 135 5.92 7.05 -7.37
N LEU A 136 6.67 8.02 -6.89
CA LEU A 136 7.07 8.12 -5.49
C LEU A 136 6.18 9.12 -4.76
N TRP A 137 5.56 8.68 -3.69
CA TRP A 137 4.94 9.58 -2.74
C TRP A 137 5.84 9.77 -1.52
N ARG A 138 5.82 10.99 -0.98
CA ARG A 138 6.48 11.35 0.27
C ARG A 138 5.48 11.77 1.31
N THR A 139 5.74 11.40 2.56
CA THR A 139 5.00 11.90 3.72
C THR A 139 5.55 13.26 4.15
N GLY A 140 4.72 14.08 4.80
CA GLY A 140 5.17 15.39 5.31
C GLY A 140 6.37 15.26 6.27
N GLY A 141 7.37 16.12 6.09
CA GLY A 141 8.59 16.11 6.89
C GLY A 141 9.62 15.05 6.50
N ASP A 142 9.52 14.48 5.30
CA ASP A 142 10.41 13.44 4.76
C ASP A 142 10.60 12.22 5.69
N ALA A 143 9.55 11.88 6.43
CA ALA A 143 9.57 10.76 7.37
C ALA A 143 9.49 9.41 6.67
N GLY A 144 8.94 9.37 5.44
CA GLY A 144 8.74 8.13 4.71
C GLY A 144 8.61 8.31 3.21
N THR A 145 8.81 7.20 2.49
CA THR A 145 8.57 7.06 1.06
C THR A 145 7.53 5.98 0.79
N TRP A 146 6.72 6.19 -0.24
CA TRP A 146 5.75 5.23 -0.71
C TRP A 146 5.80 5.17 -2.24
N LEU A 147 6.46 4.14 -2.75
CA LEU A 147 6.64 3.90 -4.18
C LEU A 147 5.50 3.03 -4.72
N TRP A 148 5.01 3.40 -5.90
CA TRP A 148 4.19 2.59 -6.80
C TRP A 148 5.01 2.29 -8.04
N TYR A 149 5.20 1.02 -8.37
CA TYR A 149 6.08 0.58 -9.45
C TYR A 149 5.35 -0.37 -10.38
N LEU A 150 5.47 -0.13 -11.67
CA LEU A 150 4.94 -0.98 -12.74
C LEU A 150 6.10 -1.70 -13.42
N ASP A 151 6.07 -3.02 -13.39
CA ASP A 151 7.07 -3.89 -14.01
C ASP A 151 6.39 -4.78 -15.06
N PRO A 152 6.46 -4.42 -16.36
CA PRO A 152 5.86 -5.22 -17.42
C PRO A 152 6.45 -6.63 -17.45
N ILE A 153 5.60 -7.66 -17.45
CA ILE A 153 5.97 -9.07 -17.58
C ILE A 153 5.99 -9.45 -19.07
N ASP A 154 4.95 -9.03 -19.78
CA ASP A 154 4.71 -9.25 -21.21
C ASP A 154 3.79 -8.14 -21.75
N ASP A 155 3.37 -8.28 -23.02
CA ASP A 155 2.50 -7.30 -23.72
C ASP A 155 1.09 -7.18 -23.11
N THR A 156 0.73 -8.03 -22.15
CA THR A 156 -0.63 -8.14 -21.58
C THR A 156 -0.66 -8.16 -20.06
N HIS A 157 0.49 -8.32 -19.40
CA HIS A 157 0.57 -8.42 -17.94
C HIS A 157 1.64 -7.51 -17.36
N THR A 158 1.32 -6.89 -16.25
CA THR A 158 2.23 -6.03 -15.49
C THR A 158 2.21 -6.42 -14.02
N ARG A 159 3.37 -6.41 -13.37
CA ARG A 159 3.46 -6.44 -11.90
C ARG A 159 3.23 -5.04 -11.37
N LEU A 160 2.20 -4.89 -10.57
CA LEU A 160 1.99 -3.69 -9.76
C LEU A 160 2.59 -3.94 -8.38
N ILE A 161 3.65 -3.21 -8.07
CA ILE A 161 4.42 -3.32 -6.83
C ILE A 161 4.26 -2.02 -6.05
N THR A 162 4.07 -2.11 -4.74
CA THR A 162 4.14 -0.97 -3.85
C THR A 162 5.18 -1.20 -2.77
N ARG A 163 6.03 -0.20 -2.51
CA ARG A 163 7.06 -0.26 -1.49
C ARG A 163 6.99 0.95 -0.58
N MET A 164 6.75 0.69 0.69
CA MET A 164 6.70 1.71 1.74
C MET A 164 7.91 1.58 2.63
N ARG A 165 8.59 2.69 2.89
CA ARG A 165 9.71 2.78 3.83
C ARG A 165 9.51 3.98 4.73
N ASP A 166 9.63 3.78 6.04
CA ASP A 166 9.36 4.83 7.01
C ASP A 166 10.25 4.69 8.24
N HIS A 167 10.55 5.82 8.88
CA HIS A 167 11.29 5.91 10.11
C HIS A 167 10.39 6.25 11.29
N TYR A 168 10.43 5.41 12.33
CA TYR A 168 9.70 5.63 13.57
C TYR A 168 10.63 6.04 14.70
N LYS A 169 10.25 7.08 15.43
CA LYS A 169 10.94 7.45 16.66
C LYS A 169 10.45 6.57 17.81
N TRP A 170 11.02 5.40 17.98
CA TRP A 170 10.71 4.45 19.06
C TRP A 170 10.87 5.02 20.49
N THR A 171 11.52 6.17 20.61
CA THR A 171 11.72 6.84 21.91
C THR A 171 10.47 7.47 22.49
N ASN A 172 9.38 7.58 21.72
CA ASN A 172 8.10 8.10 22.21
C ASN A 172 7.13 6.94 22.50
N PRO A 173 6.89 6.59 23.80
CA PRO A 173 6.03 5.46 24.15
C PRO A 173 4.56 5.64 23.73
N LEU A 174 4.11 6.87 23.47
CA LEU A 174 2.75 7.15 22.98
C LEU A 174 2.59 6.81 21.49
N ILE A 175 3.69 6.72 20.73
CA ILE A 175 3.66 6.34 19.31
C ILE A 175 3.51 4.82 19.15
N LEU A 176 4.03 4.02 20.06
CA LEU A 176 4.05 2.58 19.94
C LEU A 176 2.66 1.92 19.73
N PRO A 177 1.62 2.25 20.50
CA PRO A 177 0.28 1.70 20.26
C PRO A 177 -0.29 2.11 18.89
N GLN A 178 -0.06 3.36 18.47
CA GLN A 178 -0.48 3.87 17.17
C GLN A 178 0.23 3.11 16.04
N GLN A 179 1.53 2.88 16.15
CA GLN A 179 2.32 2.15 15.17
C GLN A 179 1.85 0.70 15.02
N ILE A 180 1.62 0.00 16.13
CA ILE A 180 1.09 -1.37 16.10
C ILE A 180 -0.27 -1.40 15.39
N LEU A 181 -1.15 -0.45 15.69
CA LEU A 181 -2.47 -0.37 15.05
C LEU A 181 -2.35 -0.07 13.55
N THR A 182 -1.45 0.85 13.18
CA THR A 182 -1.17 1.16 11.76
C THR A 182 -0.62 -0.07 11.06
N GLU A 183 0.35 -0.76 11.67
CA GLU A 183 0.98 -1.95 11.10
C GLU A 183 -0.03 -3.10 10.87
N LEU A 184 -0.94 -3.31 11.83
CA LEU A 184 -1.99 -4.33 11.70
C LEU A 184 -3.07 -3.94 10.68
N GLY A 185 -3.40 -2.65 10.59
CA GLY A 185 -4.41 -2.12 9.67
C GLY A 185 -3.93 -2.00 8.23
N ASP A 186 -2.66 -1.72 8.02
CA ASP A 186 -2.10 -1.38 6.71
C ASP A 186 -2.28 -2.50 5.66
N LEU A 187 -2.00 -3.76 5.98
CA LEU A 187 -2.15 -4.84 5.02
C LEU A 187 -3.57 -5.00 4.48
N PRO A 188 -4.63 -5.05 5.28
CA PRO A 188 -6.01 -5.13 4.78
C PRO A 188 -6.35 -4.00 3.79
N PHE A 189 -5.96 -2.75 4.12
CA PHE A 189 -6.21 -1.60 3.25
C PHE A 189 -5.38 -1.65 1.97
N MET A 190 -4.08 -1.86 2.08
CA MET A 190 -3.19 -1.95 0.92
C MET A 190 -3.53 -3.10 -0.01
N ARG A 191 -3.82 -4.27 0.56
CA ARG A 191 -4.28 -5.42 -0.22
C ARG A 191 -5.55 -5.10 -1.00
N LYS A 192 -6.52 -4.45 -0.34
CA LYS A 192 -7.78 -4.09 -1.00
C LYS A 192 -7.57 -3.03 -2.07
N CYS A 193 -6.72 -2.03 -1.83
CA CYS A 193 -6.35 -1.01 -2.79
C CYS A 193 -5.68 -1.62 -4.03
N LEU A 194 -4.63 -2.44 -3.86
CA LEU A 194 -3.94 -3.12 -4.97
C LEU A 194 -4.91 -3.97 -5.82
N LEU A 195 -5.79 -4.74 -5.17
CA LEU A 195 -6.83 -5.52 -5.86
C LEU A 195 -7.88 -4.62 -6.52
N GLY A 196 -8.15 -3.46 -5.95
CA GLY A 196 -9.05 -2.45 -6.50
C GLY A 196 -8.51 -1.80 -7.77
N VAL A 197 -7.21 -1.45 -7.79
CA VAL A 197 -6.51 -0.99 -8.99
C VAL A 197 -6.51 -2.09 -10.05
N LYS A 198 -6.11 -3.31 -9.68
CA LYS A 198 -6.13 -4.48 -10.58
C LYS A 198 -7.49 -4.66 -11.26
N ALA A 199 -8.57 -4.69 -10.50
CA ALA A 199 -9.91 -4.92 -11.04
C ALA A 199 -10.33 -3.84 -12.07
N ARG A 200 -9.95 -2.59 -11.84
CA ARG A 200 -10.24 -1.46 -12.73
C ARG A 200 -9.42 -1.50 -14.01
N ALA A 201 -8.12 -1.69 -13.88
CA ALA A 201 -7.22 -1.80 -15.03
C ALA A 201 -7.57 -2.97 -15.94
N GLU A 202 -7.85 -4.14 -15.37
CA GLU A 202 -8.29 -5.32 -16.13
C GLU A 202 -9.67 -5.13 -16.79
N ARG A 203 -10.58 -4.36 -16.17
CA ARG A 203 -11.84 -3.98 -16.81
C ARG A 203 -11.58 -3.07 -18.00
N LEU A 204 -10.72 -2.04 -17.86
CA LEU A 204 -10.37 -1.14 -18.94
C LEU A 204 -9.76 -1.92 -20.12
N ALA A 205 -8.78 -2.79 -19.84
CA ALA A 205 -8.13 -3.64 -20.85
C ALA A 205 -9.14 -4.48 -21.63
N ARG A 206 -10.12 -5.08 -20.93
CA ARG A 206 -11.19 -5.87 -21.60
C ARG A 206 -12.09 -5.01 -22.48
N VAL A 207 -12.45 -3.80 -22.03
CA VAL A 207 -13.32 -2.90 -22.82
C VAL A 207 -12.60 -2.44 -24.08
N GLU A 208 -11.33 -2.05 -23.99
CA GLU A 208 -10.52 -1.65 -25.14
C GLU A 208 -10.35 -2.79 -26.15
N ALA A 209 -10.07 -4.01 -25.67
CA ALA A 209 -9.97 -5.20 -26.54
C ALA A 209 -11.29 -5.50 -27.28
N GLN A 210 -12.44 -5.36 -26.59
CA GLN A 210 -13.76 -5.55 -27.22
C GLN A 210 -14.06 -4.48 -28.27
N GLN A 211 -13.69 -3.21 -28.02
CA GLN A 211 -13.85 -2.11 -28.97
C GLN A 211 -12.97 -2.30 -30.20
N ALA A 212 -11.72 -2.72 -30.00
CA ALA A 212 -10.82 -3.03 -31.11
C ALA A 212 -11.34 -4.18 -32.01
N ALA A 213 -11.90 -5.23 -31.39
CA ALA A 213 -12.48 -6.36 -32.10
C ALA A 213 -13.81 -6.01 -32.84
N ALA A 214 -14.54 -5.01 -32.37
CA ALA A 214 -15.80 -4.57 -33.01
C ALA A 214 -15.61 -3.52 -34.11
N GLY A 215 -14.44 -2.86 -34.15
CA GLY A 215 -14.12 -1.80 -35.13
C GLY A 215 -13.26 -2.27 -36.30
N GLY A 216 -12.79 -3.54 -36.30
CA GLY A 216 -12.04 -4.19 -37.38
C GLY A 216 -12.92 -5.15 -38.15
#